data_17f6f2cd96b5050f471c52447af7e8dd
#
_entry.id   17f6f2cd96b5050f471c52447af7e8dd
#
_cell.length_a   1.000
_cell.length_b   1.000
_cell.length_c   1.000
_cell.angle_alpha   90.00
_cell.angle_beta   90.00
_cell.angle_gamma   90.00
#
_symmetry.space_group_name_H-M   'P 1'
#
loop_
_entity.id
_entity.type
_entity.pdbx_description
1 polymer ?
#
loop_
_entity_poly.entity_id
_entity_poly.type
_entity_poly.pdbx_seq_one_letter_code
_entity_poly.pdbx_strand_id
1 'polypeptide(L)'
;MPSSKPRALSRDIILSAALELVDEEGLSALSLRSLGKRLGVSQAAFYRHIPDKAALLEGISEQVWRLTFNSFLARVEDGKVDVPERSESTASSEATPAAPGAPQAASASPLLAYMREYAHCLATTLRAHPGTVMLLLTHPMSTPEQLSQLARVFLALARRGFTPNADMLGLVNAVSIYTTAFVAAEVVPPVGGTPERPVDLQAASAALNPEDAQALRPLIQDLLEDRYDFVTQFERGLEAILRGWN
;
A
#
# COMPACT_ATOMS: atom_id res chain seq x y z
N MET A 1 -25.08 35.28 -10.37
CA MET A 1 -24.31 34.06 -10.65
C MET A 1 -22.84 34.43 -10.69
N PRO A 2 -22.00 34.06 -9.72
CA PRO A 2 -20.57 34.32 -9.82
C PRO A 2 -19.95 33.40 -10.87
N SER A 3 -19.45 33.98 -11.93
CA SER A 3 -18.65 33.31 -12.95
C SER A 3 -17.35 32.83 -12.33
N SER A 4 -17.21 31.53 -12.07
CA SER A 4 -15.94 30.96 -11.67
C SER A 4 -14.99 31.09 -12.87
N LYS A 5 -13.91 31.87 -12.73
CA LYS A 5 -12.80 31.88 -13.69
C LYS A 5 -12.37 30.44 -13.94
N PRO A 6 -12.23 30.01 -15.21
CA PRO A 6 -11.70 28.68 -15.50
C PRO A 6 -10.35 28.54 -14.83
N ARG A 7 -10.22 27.53 -13.96
CA ARG A 7 -8.97 27.22 -13.27
C ARG A 7 -7.93 26.89 -14.35
N ALA A 8 -6.83 27.63 -14.39
CA ALA A 8 -5.80 27.41 -15.40
C ALA A 8 -5.34 25.95 -15.35
N LEU A 9 -5.24 25.28 -16.52
CA LEU A 9 -4.78 23.91 -16.61
C LEU A 9 -3.37 23.81 -16.01
N SER A 10 -3.19 22.88 -15.05
CA SER A 10 -1.91 22.58 -14.43
C SER A 10 -1.67 21.09 -14.45
N ARG A 11 -0.41 20.67 -14.21
CA ARG A 11 -0.05 19.25 -14.08
C ARG A 11 -0.90 18.57 -13.00
N ASP A 12 -1.09 19.20 -11.84
CA ASP A 12 -1.88 18.66 -10.74
C ASP A 12 -3.36 18.45 -11.11
N ILE A 13 -3.97 19.38 -11.80
CA ILE A 13 -5.35 19.23 -12.27
C ILE A 13 -5.47 18.04 -13.23
N ILE A 14 -4.52 17.90 -14.14
CA ILE A 14 -4.46 16.79 -15.09
C ILE A 14 -4.33 15.45 -14.34
N LEU A 15 -3.39 15.37 -13.41
CA LEU A 15 -3.14 14.14 -12.67
C LEU A 15 -4.31 13.76 -11.74
N SER A 16 -4.96 14.74 -11.12
CA SER A 16 -6.17 14.47 -10.33
C SER A 16 -7.31 13.92 -11.18
N ALA A 17 -7.56 14.53 -12.33
CA ALA A 17 -8.58 14.04 -13.27
C ALA A 17 -8.20 12.67 -13.89
N ALA A 18 -6.91 12.40 -14.03
CA ALA A 18 -6.41 11.10 -14.49
C ALA A 18 -6.64 10.01 -13.44
N LEU A 19 -6.37 10.30 -12.17
CA LEU A 19 -6.62 9.38 -11.07
C LEU A 19 -8.11 9.06 -10.93
N GLU A 20 -8.98 10.09 -10.96
CA GLU A 20 -10.43 9.92 -10.98
C GLU A 20 -10.89 9.04 -12.16
N LEU A 21 -10.36 9.26 -13.37
CA LEU A 21 -10.70 8.45 -14.55
C LEU A 21 -10.28 6.99 -14.37
N VAL A 22 -9.11 6.75 -13.78
CA VAL A 22 -8.61 5.40 -13.48
C VAL A 22 -9.48 4.71 -12.43
N ASP A 23 -9.95 5.43 -11.42
CA ASP A 23 -10.85 4.90 -10.40
C ASP A 23 -12.23 4.53 -10.96
N GLU A 24 -12.76 5.35 -11.89
CA GLU A 24 -14.08 5.14 -12.49
C GLU A 24 -14.09 4.08 -13.60
N GLU A 25 -13.09 4.10 -14.48
CA GLU A 25 -13.09 3.33 -15.73
C GLU A 25 -11.92 2.35 -15.86
N GLY A 26 -11.00 2.35 -14.88
CA GLY A 26 -9.79 1.53 -14.89
C GLY A 26 -8.64 2.09 -15.72
N LEU A 27 -7.45 1.53 -15.50
CA LEU A 27 -6.20 1.97 -16.15
C LEU A 27 -6.22 1.82 -17.69
N SER A 28 -7.00 0.88 -18.22
CA SER A 28 -7.13 0.63 -19.66
C SER A 28 -7.85 1.77 -20.40
N ALA A 29 -8.75 2.48 -19.72
CA ALA A 29 -9.47 3.63 -20.28
C ALA A 29 -8.60 4.90 -20.34
N LEU A 30 -7.46 4.91 -19.63
CA LEU A 30 -6.59 6.07 -19.56
C LEU A 30 -5.85 6.31 -20.88
N SER A 31 -6.16 7.45 -21.47
CA SER A 31 -5.47 7.98 -22.64
C SER A 31 -5.43 9.51 -22.60
N LEU A 32 -4.47 10.11 -23.30
CA LEU A 32 -4.41 11.58 -23.44
C LEU A 32 -5.69 12.15 -24.08
N ARG A 33 -6.33 11.34 -24.94
CA ARG A 33 -7.58 11.72 -25.61
C ARG A 33 -8.79 11.69 -24.67
N SER A 34 -8.96 10.60 -23.90
CA SER A 34 -10.06 10.48 -22.94
C SER A 34 -9.97 11.59 -21.88
N LEU A 35 -8.76 11.85 -21.40
CA LEU A 35 -8.51 12.85 -20.37
C LEU A 35 -8.69 14.28 -20.92
N GLY A 36 -8.22 14.56 -22.14
CA GLY A 36 -8.46 15.85 -22.81
C GLY A 36 -9.96 16.13 -23.00
N LYS A 37 -10.74 15.11 -23.37
CA LYS A 37 -12.20 15.19 -23.47
C LYS A 37 -12.85 15.49 -22.10
N ARG A 38 -12.41 14.79 -21.04
CA ARG A 38 -12.91 14.98 -19.65
C ARG A 38 -12.65 16.40 -19.16
N LEU A 39 -11.47 16.94 -19.42
CA LEU A 39 -11.05 18.27 -18.97
C LEU A 39 -11.54 19.40 -19.88
N GLY A 40 -12.11 19.10 -21.05
CA GLY A 40 -12.56 20.11 -22.02
C GLY A 40 -11.41 20.93 -22.60
N VAL A 41 -10.20 20.37 -22.71
CA VAL A 41 -9.01 21.07 -23.19
C VAL A 41 -8.49 20.50 -24.49
N SER A 42 -7.82 21.36 -25.28
CA SER A 42 -7.18 20.91 -26.53
C SER A 42 -5.97 20.04 -26.24
N GLN A 43 -5.67 19.10 -27.11
CA GLN A 43 -4.52 18.24 -27.05
C GLN A 43 -3.20 19.04 -26.95
N ALA A 44 -3.08 20.16 -27.65
CA ALA A 44 -1.91 21.03 -27.59
C ALA A 44 -1.72 21.70 -26.22
N ALA A 45 -2.81 22.01 -25.51
CA ALA A 45 -2.74 22.55 -24.14
C ALA A 45 -2.25 21.49 -23.15
N PHE A 46 -2.66 20.24 -23.39
CA PHE A 46 -2.30 19.11 -22.56
C PHE A 46 -0.79 18.77 -22.64
N TYR A 47 -0.25 18.69 -23.86
CA TYR A 47 1.16 18.33 -24.09
C TYR A 47 2.19 19.29 -23.46
N ARG A 48 1.79 20.51 -23.11
CA ARG A 48 2.66 21.44 -22.36
C ARG A 48 2.91 21.00 -20.92
N HIS A 49 2.04 20.19 -20.35
CA HIS A 49 2.11 19.72 -18.96
C HIS A 49 2.51 18.25 -18.85
N ILE A 50 2.04 17.43 -19.80
CA ILE A 50 2.25 15.97 -19.83
C ILE A 50 2.65 15.61 -21.26
N PRO A 51 3.92 15.31 -21.52
CA PRO A 51 4.43 15.11 -22.88
C PRO A 51 3.94 13.81 -23.54
N ASP A 52 3.71 12.76 -22.75
CA ASP A 52 3.32 11.45 -23.26
C ASP A 52 2.57 10.61 -22.20
N LYS A 53 2.21 9.38 -22.57
CA LYS A 53 1.51 8.46 -21.69
C LYS A 53 2.40 7.96 -20.55
N ALA A 54 3.69 7.82 -20.76
CA ALA A 54 4.62 7.37 -19.71
C ALA A 54 4.69 8.41 -18.59
N ALA A 55 4.87 9.70 -18.93
CA ALA A 55 4.84 10.80 -17.98
C ALA A 55 3.49 10.93 -17.23
N LEU A 56 2.38 10.54 -17.89
CA LEU A 56 1.08 10.50 -17.25
C LEU A 56 1.01 9.37 -16.20
N LEU A 57 1.47 8.17 -16.54
CA LEU A 57 1.50 7.04 -15.62
C LEU A 57 2.44 7.29 -14.43
N GLU A 58 3.63 7.83 -14.69
CA GLU A 58 4.55 8.27 -13.63
C GLU A 58 3.88 9.29 -12.71
N GLY A 59 3.20 10.30 -13.27
CA GLY A 59 2.49 11.30 -12.49
C GLY A 59 1.35 10.75 -11.63
N ILE A 60 0.60 9.75 -12.11
CA ILE A 60 -0.41 9.04 -11.32
C ILE A 60 0.26 8.28 -10.17
N SER A 61 1.34 7.55 -10.46
CA SER A 61 2.13 6.87 -9.42
C SER A 61 2.65 7.84 -8.37
N GLU A 62 3.19 9.01 -8.79
CA GLU A 62 3.60 10.09 -7.87
C GLU A 62 2.45 10.56 -6.98
N GLN A 63 1.24 10.69 -7.52
CA GLN A 63 0.07 11.10 -6.74
C GLN A 63 -0.31 10.08 -5.67
N VAL A 64 -0.35 8.79 -6.01
CA VAL A 64 -0.69 7.72 -5.07
C VAL A 64 0.34 7.65 -3.94
N TRP A 65 1.64 7.71 -4.27
CA TRP A 65 2.69 7.78 -3.26
C TRP A 65 2.57 9.04 -2.38
N ARG A 66 2.26 10.18 -2.96
CA ARG A 66 2.05 11.43 -2.22
C ARG A 66 0.89 11.32 -1.25
N LEU A 67 -0.23 10.72 -1.64
CA LEU A 67 -1.37 10.49 -0.76
C LEU A 67 -0.99 9.59 0.40
N THR A 68 -0.33 8.47 0.12
CA THR A 68 0.17 7.53 1.14
C THR A 68 1.11 8.20 2.13
N PHE A 69 2.16 8.87 1.64
CA PHE A 69 3.16 9.50 2.51
C PHE A 69 2.61 10.67 3.30
N ASN A 70 1.71 11.48 2.72
CA ASN A 70 1.08 12.56 3.46
C ASN A 70 0.18 12.02 4.58
N SER A 71 -0.60 10.95 4.32
CA SER A 71 -1.40 10.29 5.35
C SER A 71 -0.51 9.76 6.47
N PHE A 72 0.57 9.05 6.14
CA PHE A 72 1.52 8.53 7.11
C PHE A 72 2.19 9.64 7.93
N LEU A 73 2.71 10.69 7.27
CA LEU A 73 3.37 11.82 7.93
C LEU A 73 2.43 12.54 8.89
N ALA A 74 1.17 12.76 8.52
CA ALA A 74 0.19 13.36 9.40
C ALA A 74 0.00 12.53 10.69
N ARG A 75 -0.05 11.20 10.59
CA ARG A 75 -0.18 10.33 11.76
C ARG A 75 1.07 10.31 12.63
N VAL A 76 2.25 10.38 12.00
CA VAL A 76 3.52 10.51 12.72
C VAL A 76 3.59 11.84 13.47
N GLU A 77 3.22 12.95 12.83
CA GLU A 77 3.26 14.30 13.41
C GLU A 77 2.23 14.47 14.54
N ASP A 78 1.02 13.97 14.35
CA ASP A 78 -0.06 13.99 15.35
C ASP A 78 0.18 13.07 16.55
N GLY A 79 1.24 12.25 16.53
CA GLY A 79 1.50 11.27 17.59
C GLY A 79 0.47 10.13 17.64
N LYS A 80 -0.20 9.85 16.52
CA LYS A 80 -1.24 8.80 16.41
C LYS A 80 -0.67 7.40 16.10
N VAL A 81 0.63 7.27 16.02
CA VAL A 81 1.28 5.95 15.90
C VAL A 81 1.35 5.34 17.28
N ASP A 82 0.72 4.20 17.47
CA ASP A 82 0.74 3.44 18.72
C ASP A 82 2.12 2.78 18.90
N VAL A 83 3.01 3.53 19.52
CA VAL A 83 4.37 3.07 19.84
C VAL A 83 4.36 2.49 21.23
N PRO A 84 4.71 1.19 21.41
CA PRO A 84 4.82 0.60 22.72
C PRO A 84 5.75 1.42 23.60
N GLU A 85 5.29 1.85 24.77
CA GLU A 85 6.13 2.53 25.75
C GLU A 85 7.31 1.62 26.09
N ARG A 86 8.52 2.16 25.97
CA ARG A 86 9.68 1.49 26.58
C ARG A 86 9.39 1.39 28.07
N SER A 87 9.15 0.17 28.54
CA SER A 87 9.24 -0.10 29.96
C SER A 87 10.66 0.26 30.38
N GLU A 88 10.84 1.45 30.95
CA GLU A 88 12.03 1.78 31.71
C GLU A 88 12.07 0.80 32.90
N SER A 89 12.63 -0.37 32.64
CA SER A 89 13.07 -1.24 33.71
C SER A 89 14.16 -0.48 34.44
N THR A 90 13.78 0.16 35.54
CA THR A 90 14.69 0.69 36.54
C THR A 90 15.82 -0.32 36.75
N ALA A 91 16.97 0.05 36.21
CA ALA A 91 18.21 -0.65 36.49
C ALA A 91 18.57 -0.42 37.98
N SER A 92 18.13 -1.30 38.81
CA SER A 92 18.75 -1.49 40.12
C SER A 92 18.55 -2.93 40.54
N SER A 93 19.69 -3.54 40.77
CA SER A 93 19.93 -4.77 41.54
C SER A 93 20.18 -6.05 40.74
N GLU A 94 21.44 -6.46 40.87
CA GLU A 94 22.00 -7.81 40.92
C GLU A 94 21.89 -8.72 39.68
N ALA A 95 23.04 -8.77 39.00
CA ALA A 95 23.35 -9.73 37.97
C ALA A 95 23.30 -11.18 38.49
N THR A 96 22.26 -11.91 38.10
CA THR A 96 22.31 -13.37 38.07
C THR A 96 22.52 -13.76 36.59
N PRO A 97 23.54 -14.58 36.23
CA PRO A 97 23.76 -14.96 34.86
C PRO A 97 22.63 -15.85 34.39
N ALA A 98 21.88 -15.35 33.41
CA ALA A 98 20.83 -16.10 32.74
C ALA A 98 21.42 -17.23 31.89
N ALA A 99 20.78 -18.39 31.93
CA ALA A 99 21.13 -19.58 31.16
C ALA A 99 21.06 -19.28 29.64
N PRO A 100 21.99 -19.81 28.82
CA PRO A 100 21.97 -19.62 27.37
C PRO A 100 20.81 -20.41 26.76
N GLY A 101 19.83 -19.71 26.15
CA GLY A 101 18.79 -20.37 25.37
C GLY A 101 17.34 -19.92 25.60
N ALA A 102 17.08 -18.98 26.50
CA ALA A 102 15.73 -18.41 26.58
C ALA A 102 15.52 -17.37 25.46
N PRO A 103 14.46 -17.47 24.64
CA PRO A 103 14.13 -16.41 23.70
C PRO A 103 13.80 -15.17 24.53
N GLN A 104 14.67 -14.18 24.50
CA GLN A 104 14.34 -12.85 25.00
C GLN A 104 13.13 -12.40 24.21
N ALA A 105 12.04 -12.09 24.89
CA ALA A 105 10.89 -11.43 24.31
C ALA A 105 11.43 -10.11 23.73
N ALA A 106 11.63 -10.09 22.40
CA ALA A 106 12.07 -8.92 21.67
C ALA A 106 11.01 -7.84 21.91
N SER A 107 11.35 -6.86 22.75
CA SER A 107 10.54 -5.65 22.90
C SER A 107 10.39 -5.07 21.50
N ALA A 108 9.16 -5.01 21.00
CA ALA A 108 8.87 -4.58 19.63
C ALA A 108 9.57 -3.23 19.39
N SER A 109 10.51 -3.20 18.45
CA SER A 109 11.23 -1.98 18.11
C SER A 109 10.20 -0.89 17.75
N PRO A 110 10.32 0.33 18.29
CA PRO A 110 9.42 1.43 17.92
C PRO A 110 9.29 1.63 16.41
N LEU A 111 10.34 1.34 15.63
CA LEU A 111 10.31 1.39 14.17
C LEU A 111 9.23 0.48 13.57
N LEU A 112 9.02 -0.70 14.14
CA LEU A 112 8.02 -1.65 13.63
C LEU A 112 6.59 -1.11 13.76
N ALA A 113 6.30 -0.32 14.81
CA ALA A 113 5.01 0.38 14.95
C ALA A 113 4.80 1.40 13.81
N TYR A 114 5.84 2.18 13.48
CA TYR A 114 5.79 3.10 12.34
C TYR A 114 5.62 2.37 11.00
N MET A 115 6.27 1.23 10.83
CA MET A 115 6.14 0.43 9.59
C MET A 115 4.76 -0.21 9.47
N ARG A 116 4.14 -0.62 10.57
CA ARG A 116 2.74 -1.09 10.58
C ARG A 116 1.80 0.03 10.16
N GLU A 117 1.96 1.22 10.74
CA GLU A 117 1.16 2.38 10.37
C GLU A 117 1.34 2.79 8.90
N TYR A 118 2.57 2.73 8.40
CA TYR A 118 2.86 2.96 6.99
C TYR A 118 2.12 1.96 6.09
N ALA A 119 2.15 0.67 6.43
CA ALA A 119 1.42 -0.37 5.69
C ALA A 119 -0.09 -0.10 5.65
N HIS A 120 -0.68 0.31 6.77
CA HIS A 120 -2.11 0.67 6.83
C HIS A 120 -2.45 1.89 5.98
N CYS A 121 -1.60 2.94 6.00
CA CYS A 121 -1.78 4.11 5.14
C CYS A 121 -1.71 3.72 3.66
N LEU A 122 -0.75 2.89 3.28
CA LEU A 122 -0.60 2.39 1.91
C LEU A 122 -1.80 1.54 1.49
N ALA A 123 -2.20 0.56 2.32
CA ALA A 123 -3.36 -0.28 2.04
C ALA A 123 -4.65 0.53 1.88
N THR A 124 -4.87 1.52 2.75
CA THR A 124 -6.02 2.41 2.67
C THR A 124 -6.03 3.22 1.37
N THR A 125 -4.88 3.78 0.99
CA THR A 125 -4.75 4.53 -0.27
C THR A 125 -5.01 3.63 -1.48
N LEU A 126 -4.45 2.43 -1.50
CA LEU A 126 -4.61 1.50 -2.62
C LEU A 126 -6.05 0.97 -2.76
N ARG A 127 -6.74 0.73 -1.64
CA ARG A 127 -8.17 0.36 -1.66
C ARG A 127 -9.06 1.49 -2.15
N ALA A 128 -8.69 2.74 -1.85
CA ALA A 128 -9.38 3.92 -2.39
C ALA A 128 -9.12 4.13 -3.89
N HIS A 129 -8.00 3.63 -4.41
CA HIS A 129 -7.56 3.79 -5.80
C HIS A 129 -7.21 2.43 -6.45
N PRO A 130 -8.14 1.47 -6.52
CA PRO A 130 -7.84 0.09 -6.94
C PRO A 130 -7.29 -0.01 -8.37
N GLY A 131 -7.69 0.89 -9.26
CA GLY A 131 -7.19 0.94 -10.63
C GLY A 131 -5.70 1.26 -10.76
N THR A 132 -5.06 1.74 -9.69
CA THR A 132 -3.63 2.10 -9.69
C THR A 132 -2.71 1.01 -9.11
N VAL A 133 -3.26 -0.02 -8.49
CA VAL A 133 -2.46 -1.03 -7.77
C VAL A 133 -1.45 -1.72 -8.67
N MET A 134 -1.87 -2.17 -9.85
CA MET A 134 -0.97 -2.78 -10.83
C MET A 134 0.07 -1.81 -11.38
N LEU A 135 -0.26 -0.52 -11.44
CA LEU A 135 0.70 0.51 -11.83
C LEU A 135 1.83 0.60 -10.80
N LEU A 136 1.52 0.65 -9.49
CA LEU A 136 2.53 0.72 -8.45
C LEU A 136 3.41 -0.53 -8.38
N LEU A 137 2.86 -1.71 -8.64
CA LEU A 137 3.63 -2.96 -8.70
C LEU A 137 4.65 -2.99 -9.84
N THR A 138 4.33 -2.35 -10.97
CA THR A 138 5.15 -2.42 -12.19
C THR A 138 6.02 -1.19 -12.45
N HIS A 139 5.79 -0.11 -11.71
CA HIS A 139 6.54 1.14 -11.85
C HIS A 139 7.27 1.48 -10.54
N PRO A 140 8.55 1.18 -10.43
CA PRO A 140 9.32 1.53 -9.25
C PRO A 140 9.39 3.05 -9.08
N MET A 141 9.60 3.51 -7.85
CA MET A 141 9.87 4.93 -7.58
C MET A 141 11.17 5.35 -8.25
N SER A 142 11.09 6.23 -9.25
CA SER A 142 12.22 6.63 -10.08
C SER A 142 12.30 8.13 -10.33
N THR A 143 11.23 8.87 -10.07
CA THR A 143 11.22 10.32 -10.33
C THR A 143 11.79 11.11 -9.17
N PRO A 144 12.42 12.29 -9.43
CA PRO A 144 12.91 13.17 -8.38
C PRO A 144 11.82 13.56 -7.37
N GLU A 145 10.58 13.72 -7.81
CA GLU A 145 9.44 14.02 -6.97
C GLU A 145 9.15 12.88 -5.99
N GLN A 146 9.10 11.63 -6.45
CA GLN A 146 8.90 10.45 -5.60
C GLN A 146 10.04 10.30 -4.58
N LEU A 147 11.28 10.50 -4.99
CA LEU A 147 12.44 10.45 -4.10
C LEU A 147 12.40 11.57 -3.05
N SER A 148 11.94 12.76 -3.42
CA SER A 148 11.74 13.87 -2.49
C SER A 148 10.66 13.55 -1.44
N GLN A 149 9.57 12.93 -1.86
CA GLN A 149 8.51 12.49 -0.95
C GLN A 149 9.01 11.41 0.03
N LEU A 150 9.75 10.42 -0.46
CA LEU A 150 10.39 9.40 0.36
C LEU A 150 11.38 10.00 1.36
N ALA A 151 12.20 10.98 0.92
CA ALA A 151 13.13 11.68 1.80
C ALA A 151 12.42 12.39 2.96
N ARG A 152 11.23 12.97 2.74
CA ARG A 152 10.42 13.56 3.81
C ARG A 152 10.02 12.53 4.88
N VAL A 153 9.67 11.31 4.44
CA VAL A 153 9.35 10.21 5.36
C VAL A 153 10.57 9.85 6.21
N PHE A 154 11.73 9.65 5.59
CA PHE A 154 12.96 9.34 6.33
C PHE A 154 13.39 10.48 7.27
N LEU A 155 13.23 11.74 6.87
CA LEU A 155 13.48 12.87 7.75
C LEU A 155 12.53 12.90 8.96
N ALA A 156 11.26 12.58 8.77
CA ALA A 156 10.29 12.50 9.87
C ALA A 156 10.66 11.37 10.86
N LEU A 157 11.06 10.22 10.36
CA LEU A 157 11.54 9.11 11.19
C LEU A 157 12.87 9.46 11.89
N ALA A 158 13.78 10.18 11.23
CA ALA A 158 15.02 10.65 11.83
C ALA A 158 14.77 11.58 13.03
N ARG A 159 13.77 12.45 12.94
CA ARG A 159 13.34 13.31 14.07
C ARG A 159 12.79 12.51 15.25
N ARG A 160 12.38 11.27 15.04
CA ARG A 160 11.94 10.31 16.07
C ARG A 160 13.07 9.42 16.58
N GLY A 161 14.32 9.72 16.18
CA GLY A 161 15.52 9.04 16.66
C GLY A 161 15.95 7.82 15.83
N PHE A 162 15.36 7.59 14.66
CA PHE A 162 15.78 6.51 13.75
C PHE A 162 16.86 7.01 12.79
N THR A 163 17.91 6.23 12.60
CA THR A 163 18.96 6.55 11.62
C THR A 163 18.62 5.90 10.28
N PRO A 164 18.31 6.68 9.23
CA PRO A 164 18.09 6.13 7.89
C PRO A 164 19.33 5.37 7.40
N ASN A 165 19.12 4.13 6.99
CA ASN A 165 20.15 3.25 6.47
C ASN A 165 19.57 2.28 5.42
N ALA A 166 20.41 1.47 4.81
CA ALA A 166 19.99 0.52 3.78
C ALA A 166 19.02 -0.54 4.31
N ASP A 167 19.16 -0.93 5.58
CA ASP A 167 18.28 -1.92 6.21
C ASP A 167 16.87 -1.35 6.40
N MET A 168 16.75 -0.12 6.90
CA MET A 168 15.46 0.58 6.97
C MET A 168 14.80 0.73 5.59
N LEU A 169 15.59 1.05 4.54
CA LEU A 169 15.07 1.11 3.17
C LEU A 169 14.58 -0.27 2.72
N GLY A 170 15.33 -1.34 3.04
CA GLY A 170 14.92 -2.72 2.78
C GLY A 170 13.59 -3.08 3.44
N LEU A 171 13.41 -2.70 4.70
CA LEU A 171 12.16 -2.92 5.44
C LEU A 171 10.99 -2.15 4.80
N VAL A 172 11.17 -0.86 4.51
CA VAL A 172 10.14 -0.05 3.81
C VAL A 172 9.75 -0.71 2.48
N ASN A 173 10.73 -1.19 1.71
CA ASN A 173 10.49 -1.86 0.44
C ASN A 173 9.73 -3.19 0.63
N ALA A 174 10.14 -4.02 1.58
CA ALA A 174 9.47 -5.30 1.87
C ALA A 174 8.00 -5.08 2.29
N VAL A 175 7.74 -4.12 3.18
CA VAL A 175 6.40 -3.74 3.61
C VAL A 175 5.58 -3.19 2.44
N SER A 176 6.19 -2.37 1.58
CA SER A 176 5.51 -1.81 0.40
C SER A 176 5.09 -2.90 -0.59
N ILE A 177 6.01 -3.82 -0.92
CA ILE A 177 5.74 -4.94 -1.84
C ILE A 177 4.65 -5.83 -1.27
N TYR A 178 4.78 -6.24 -0.01
CA TYR A 178 3.78 -7.07 0.67
C TYR A 178 2.40 -6.42 0.62
N THR A 179 2.30 -5.17 1.08
CA THR A 179 1.03 -4.44 1.15
C THR A 179 0.39 -4.28 -0.22
N THR A 180 1.19 -3.87 -1.23
CA THR A 180 0.66 -3.65 -2.58
C THR A 180 0.22 -4.96 -3.22
N ALA A 181 1.00 -6.04 -3.09
CA ALA A 181 0.64 -7.34 -3.63
C ALA A 181 -0.58 -7.94 -2.93
N PHE A 182 -0.69 -7.76 -1.61
CA PHE A 182 -1.84 -8.23 -0.84
C PHE A 182 -3.13 -7.50 -1.27
N VAL A 183 -3.09 -6.16 -1.36
CA VAL A 183 -4.23 -5.38 -1.85
C VAL A 183 -4.54 -5.70 -3.31
N ALA A 184 -3.52 -5.97 -4.15
CA ALA A 184 -3.76 -6.43 -5.52
C ALA A 184 -4.60 -7.72 -5.57
N ALA A 185 -4.27 -8.69 -4.73
CA ALA A 185 -5.03 -9.94 -4.64
C ALA A 185 -6.48 -9.74 -4.15
N GLU A 186 -6.73 -8.67 -3.39
CA GLU A 186 -8.06 -8.32 -2.89
C GLU A 186 -8.91 -7.59 -3.94
N VAL A 187 -8.33 -6.62 -4.68
CA VAL A 187 -9.12 -5.67 -5.48
C VAL A 187 -8.96 -5.82 -6.98
N VAL A 188 -7.92 -6.51 -7.46
CA VAL A 188 -7.68 -6.64 -8.92
C VAL A 188 -8.45 -7.86 -9.45
N PRO A 189 -9.34 -7.69 -10.43
CA PRO A 189 -10.03 -8.82 -11.03
C PRO A 189 -9.05 -9.81 -11.67
N PRO A 190 -9.32 -11.11 -11.63
CA PRO A 190 -8.50 -12.10 -12.31
C PRO A 190 -8.44 -11.82 -13.82
N VAL A 191 -7.28 -12.07 -14.43
CA VAL A 191 -7.09 -11.86 -15.87
C VAL A 191 -8.07 -12.73 -16.65
N GLY A 192 -8.90 -12.09 -17.50
CA GLY A 192 -9.94 -12.77 -18.28
C GLY A 192 -11.19 -13.15 -17.48
N GLY A 193 -11.25 -12.82 -16.18
CA GLY A 193 -12.43 -12.99 -15.33
C GLY A 193 -13.33 -11.76 -15.34
N THR A 194 -14.61 -11.97 -15.08
CA THR A 194 -15.53 -10.88 -14.73
C THR A 194 -15.55 -10.73 -13.21
N PRO A 195 -15.53 -9.49 -12.67
CA PRO A 195 -15.59 -9.24 -11.21
C PRO A 195 -16.79 -9.87 -10.51
N GLU A 196 -17.83 -10.21 -11.28
CA GLU A 196 -19.15 -10.57 -10.81
C GLU A 196 -19.34 -12.09 -10.55
N ARG A 197 -18.31 -12.91 -10.77
CA ARG A 197 -18.44 -14.36 -10.56
C ARG A 197 -17.57 -14.80 -9.39
N PRO A 198 -18.12 -14.80 -8.17
CA PRO A 198 -17.41 -15.40 -7.04
C PRO A 198 -17.13 -16.86 -7.34
N VAL A 199 -15.98 -17.36 -6.90
CA VAL A 199 -15.64 -18.78 -7.00
C VAL A 199 -16.65 -19.55 -6.18
N ASP A 200 -17.46 -20.38 -6.83
CA ASP A 200 -18.35 -21.33 -6.13
C ASP A 200 -17.49 -22.49 -5.59
N LEU A 201 -17.03 -22.33 -4.36
CA LEU A 201 -16.19 -23.31 -3.69
C LEU A 201 -16.91 -24.64 -3.49
N GLN A 202 -18.24 -24.65 -3.36
CA GLN A 202 -19.02 -25.88 -3.23
C GLN A 202 -19.07 -26.64 -4.56
N ALA A 203 -19.36 -25.92 -5.66
CA ALA A 203 -19.35 -26.53 -6.99
C ALA A 203 -17.95 -26.99 -7.40
N ALA A 204 -16.91 -26.19 -7.10
CA ALA A 204 -15.51 -26.53 -7.36
C ALA A 204 -15.09 -27.78 -6.57
N SER A 205 -15.45 -27.88 -5.30
CA SER A 205 -15.11 -29.03 -4.46
C SER A 205 -15.86 -30.31 -4.88
N ALA A 206 -17.10 -30.17 -5.36
CA ALA A 206 -17.88 -31.31 -5.86
C ALA A 206 -17.33 -31.89 -7.19
N ALA A 207 -16.52 -31.12 -7.92
CA ALA A 207 -15.86 -31.55 -9.14
C ALA A 207 -14.53 -32.31 -8.91
N LEU A 208 -14.02 -32.31 -7.67
CA LEU A 208 -12.80 -33.01 -7.30
C LEU A 208 -12.98 -34.51 -7.22
N ASN A 209 -11.91 -35.28 -7.46
CA ASN A 209 -11.91 -36.69 -7.13
C ASN A 209 -12.03 -36.91 -5.59
N PRO A 210 -12.43 -38.09 -5.11
CA PRO A 210 -12.65 -38.29 -3.67
C PRO A 210 -11.44 -38.07 -2.77
N GLU A 211 -10.24 -38.39 -3.25
CA GLU A 211 -8.99 -38.22 -2.50
C GLU A 211 -8.64 -36.74 -2.32
N ASP A 212 -8.68 -35.97 -3.39
CA ASP A 212 -8.42 -34.52 -3.37
C ASP A 212 -9.49 -33.78 -2.53
N ALA A 213 -10.78 -34.18 -2.71
CA ALA A 213 -11.87 -33.62 -1.93
C ALA A 213 -11.70 -33.86 -0.42
N GLN A 214 -11.21 -35.05 -0.04
CA GLN A 214 -10.94 -35.39 1.36
C GLN A 214 -9.78 -34.57 1.92
N ALA A 215 -8.71 -34.42 1.14
CA ALA A 215 -7.52 -33.62 1.55
C ALA A 215 -7.86 -32.15 1.73
N LEU A 216 -8.70 -31.57 0.88
CA LEU A 216 -9.06 -30.13 0.91
C LEU A 216 -10.28 -29.83 1.81
N ARG A 217 -10.99 -30.86 2.30
CA ARG A 217 -12.21 -30.64 3.10
C ARG A 217 -12.04 -29.68 4.28
N PRO A 218 -10.99 -29.78 5.13
CA PRO A 218 -10.82 -28.85 6.25
C PRO A 218 -10.64 -27.40 5.76
N LEU A 219 -9.86 -27.20 4.70
CA LEU A 219 -9.62 -25.87 4.11
C LEU A 219 -10.90 -25.27 3.54
N ILE A 220 -11.66 -26.06 2.75
CA ILE A 220 -12.92 -25.61 2.16
C ILE A 220 -13.93 -25.28 3.26
N GLN A 221 -13.99 -26.09 4.32
CA GLN A 221 -14.85 -25.80 5.46
C GLN A 221 -14.49 -24.51 6.15
N ASP A 222 -13.20 -24.25 6.40
CA ASP A 222 -12.72 -23.00 6.99
C ASP A 222 -13.06 -21.77 6.12
N LEU A 223 -12.96 -21.90 4.79
CA LEU A 223 -13.36 -20.84 3.85
C LEU A 223 -14.88 -20.60 3.85
N LEU A 224 -15.69 -21.66 3.90
CA LEU A 224 -17.16 -21.55 3.94
C LEU A 224 -17.68 -21.01 5.28
N GLU A 225 -16.95 -21.23 6.37
CA GLU A 225 -17.26 -20.72 7.70
C GLU A 225 -16.64 -19.33 7.98
N ASP A 226 -16.15 -18.66 6.94
CA ASP A 226 -15.56 -17.29 7.00
C ASP A 226 -14.39 -17.16 7.98
N ARG A 227 -13.66 -18.30 8.21
CA ARG A 227 -12.47 -18.32 9.08
C ARG A 227 -11.23 -17.76 8.41
N TYR A 228 -11.30 -17.52 7.10
CA TYR A 228 -10.24 -16.92 6.32
C TYR A 228 -10.70 -15.54 5.83
N ASP A 229 -10.44 -14.50 6.60
CA ASP A 229 -10.72 -13.14 6.17
C ASP A 229 -9.43 -12.40 5.77
N PHE A 230 -9.55 -11.54 4.76
CA PHE A 230 -8.41 -10.80 4.20
C PHE A 230 -7.78 -9.85 5.22
N VAL A 231 -8.56 -9.27 6.13
CA VAL A 231 -8.02 -8.31 7.12
C VAL A 231 -7.11 -9.03 8.09
N THR A 232 -7.58 -10.13 8.69
CA THR A 232 -6.76 -10.95 9.60
C THR A 232 -5.52 -11.51 8.90
N GLN A 233 -5.63 -11.96 7.64
CA GLN A 233 -4.47 -12.48 6.91
C GLN A 233 -3.46 -11.39 6.58
N PHE A 234 -3.92 -10.19 6.24
CA PHE A 234 -3.05 -9.03 6.04
C PHE A 234 -2.24 -8.73 7.31
N GLU A 235 -2.91 -8.63 8.45
CA GLU A 235 -2.24 -8.34 9.73
C GLU A 235 -1.23 -9.42 10.11
N ARG A 236 -1.60 -10.69 9.96
CA ARG A 236 -0.70 -11.82 10.28
C ARG A 236 0.55 -11.84 9.40
N GLY A 237 0.40 -11.61 8.10
CA GLY A 237 1.54 -11.57 7.19
C GLY A 237 2.44 -10.35 7.42
N LEU A 238 1.84 -9.18 7.64
CA LEU A 238 2.57 -7.97 8.01
C LEU A 238 3.37 -8.17 9.29
N GLU A 239 2.75 -8.72 10.33
CA GLU A 239 3.41 -9.01 11.60
C GLU A 239 4.55 -10.02 11.45
N ALA A 240 4.41 -11.03 10.59
CA ALA A 240 5.47 -11.99 10.31
C ALA A 240 6.69 -11.32 9.67
N ILE A 241 6.47 -10.38 8.74
CA ILE A 241 7.55 -9.59 8.13
C ILE A 241 8.23 -8.73 9.19
N LEU A 242 7.45 -8.00 9.97
CA LEU A 242 7.97 -7.08 10.98
C LEU A 242 8.77 -7.80 12.05
N ARG A 243 8.28 -8.94 12.56
CA ARG A 243 9.01 -9.74 13.57
C ARG A 243 10.24 -10.44 13.03
N GLY A 244 10.23 -10.81 11.75
CA GLY A 244 11.38 -11.45 11.10
C GLY A 244 12.47 -10.48 10.67
N TRP A 245 12.23 -9.17 10.77
CA TRP A 245 13.20 -8.15 10.39
C TRP A 245 14.05 -7.76 11.62
N ASN A 246 15.27 -8.36 11.74
CA ASN A 246 16.22 -8.14 12.84
C ASN A 246 17.54 -7.62 12.31
#